data_42765a13abaf82220e4b3e6c45f47ded
#
_entry.id   42765a13abaf82220e4b3e6c45f47ded
#
_cell.length_a   1.000
_cell.length_b   1.000
_cell.length_c   1.000
_cell.angle_alpha   90.00
_cell.angle_beta   90.00
_cell.angle_gamma   90.00
#
_symmetry.space_group_name_H-M   'P 1'
#
loop_
_entity.id
_entity.type
_entity.pdbx_description
1 polymer ?
#
loop_
_entity_poly.entity_id
_entity_poly.type
_entity_poly.pdbx_seq_one_letter_code
_entity_poly.pdbx_strand_id
1 'polypeptide(L)'
;MKAQGIIYDKSKIFALDVIALCNELREKGEYVMSKQILKSGTSIGANYCEAVCAESPQDFIHKVSISVKEANETYYWLDLLHDSKYLDNERYTQMSNQVEELFKMLNSSAITVKQRLAH
;
A
#
# COMPACT_ATOMS: atom_id res chain seq x y z
N MET A 1 20.52 -4.03 1.64
CA MET A 1 20.20 -3.23 2.82
C MET A 1 18.72 -3.42 3.19
N LYS A 2 18.41 -3.55 4.48
CA LYS A 2 17.05 -3.76 4.94
C LYS A 2 16.38 -2.41 5.21
N ALA A 3 15.20 -2.18 4.60
CA ALA A 3 14.41 -0.98 4.88
C ALA A 3 13.89 -1.01 6.33
N GLN A 4 13.87 0.15 6.97
CA GLN A 4 13.40 0.34 8.34
C GLN A 4 12.57 1.62 8.42
N GLY A 5 11.97 1.84 9.57
CA GLY A 5 11.22 3.04 9.86
C GLY A 5 9.72 2.84 9.78
N ILE A 6 9.00 3.95 10.00
CA ILE A 6 7.56 3.90 10.21
C ILE A 6 6.77 3.49 8.95
N ILE A 7 7.18 3.94 7.77
CA ILE A 7 6.50 3.56 6.52
C ILE A 7 6.69 2.06 6.27
N TYR A 8 7.92 1.57 6.47
CA TYR A 8 8.20 0.14 6.35
C TYR A 8 7.32 -0.68 7.29
N ASP A 9 7.29 -0.32 8.57
CA ASP A 9 6.55 -1.06 9.57
C ASP A 9 5.05 -1.08 9.28
N LYS A 10 4.48 0.09 8.95
CA LYS A 10 3.05 0.19 8.65
C LYS A 10 2.65 -0.51 7.37
N SER A 11 3.49 -0.44 6.33
CA SER A 11 3.22 -1.12 5.07
C SER A 11 3.31 -2.65 5.24
N LYS A 12 4.21 -3.12 6.08
CA LYS A 12 4.33 -4.54 6.39
C LYS A 12 3.12 -5.06 7.17
N ILE A 13 2.68 -4.32 8.19
CA ILE A 13 1.48 -4.67 8.96
C ILE A 13 0.28 -4.73 8.02
N PHE A 14 0.13 -3.73 7.16
CA PHE A 14 -0.97 -3.69 6.20
C PHE A 14 -0.90 -4.88 5.22
N ALA A 15 0.28 -5.21 4.72
CA ALA A 15 0.47 -6.35 3.81
C ALA A 15 0.04 -7.66 4.48
N LEU A 16 0.37 -7.84 5.76
CA LEU A 16 -0.06 -9.02 6.52
C LEU A 16 -1.58 -9.07 6.66
N ASP A 17 -2.23 -7.93 6.90
CA ASP A 17 -3.68 -7.85 6.96
C ASP A 17 -4.32 -8.19 5.60
N VAL A 18 -3.70 -7.75 4.50
CA VAL A 18 -4.15 -8.08 3.15
C VAL A 18 -4.04 -9.58 2.89
N ILE A 19 -2.93 -10.19 3.30
CA ILE A 19 -2.73 -11.65 3.15
C ILE A 19 -3.82 -12.41 3.90
N ALA A 20 -4.14 -12.00 5.13
CA ALA A 20 -5.19 -12.63 5.91
C ALA A 20 -6.56 -12.48 5.23
N LEU A 21 -6.86 -11.29 4.69
CA LEU A 21 -8.10 -11.04 3.95
C LEU A 21 -8.18 -11.93 2.70
N CYS A 22 -7.08 -12.04 1.96
CA CYS A 22 -7.04 -12.87 0.75
C CYS A 22 -7.30 -14.35 1.05
N ASN A 23 -6.77 -14.86 2.17
CA ASN A 23 -7.03 -16.22 2.58
C ASN A 23 -8.53 -16.44 2.85
N GLU A 24 -9.19 -15.50 3.51
CA GLU A 24 -10.63 -15.56 3.77
C GLU A 24 -11.45 -15.48 2.48
N LEU A 25 -11.06 -14.60 1.56
CA LEU A 25 -11.75 -14.45 0.27
C LEU A 25 -11.66 -15.75 -0.55
N ARG A 26 -10.50 -16.37 -0.55
CA ARG A 26 -10.30 -17.64 -1.28
C ARG A 26 -11.13 -18.79 -0.67
N GLU A 27 -11.25 -18.82 0.63
CA GLU A 27 -12.12 -19.78 1.31
C GLU A 27 -13.58 -19.62 0.89
N LYS A 28 -13.99 -18.39 0.55
CA LYS A 28 -15.34 -18.09 0.06
C LYS A 28 -15.47 -18.26 -1.46
N GLY A 29 -14.42 -18.70 -2.12
CA GLY A 29 -14.42 -18.88 -3.57
C GLY A 29 -14.14 -17.63 -4.38
N GLU A 30 -13.76 -16.51 -3.74
CA GLU A 30 -13.43 -15.27 -4.45
C GLU A 30 -11.94 -15.26 -4.76
N TYR A 31 -11.59 -15.65 -5.98
CA TYR A 31 -10.19 -15.78 -6.40
C TYR A 31 -9.69 -14.59 -7.21
N VAL A 32 -10.58 -13.86 -7.87
CA VAL A 32 -10.19 -12.79 -8.80
C VAL A 32 -9.80 -11.52 -8.06
N MET A 33 -10.70 -10.98 -7.23
CA MET A 33 -10.40 -9.78 -6.45
C MET A 33 -9.35 -10.04 -5.38
N SER A 34 -9.35 -11.26 -4.82
CA SER A 34 -8.32 -11.69 -3.88
C SER A 34 -6.92 -11.54 -4.48
N LYS A 35 -6.73 -12.00 -5.71
CA LYS A 35 -5.45 -11.90 -6.42
C LYS A 35 -5.06 -10.45 -6.67
N GLN A 36 -6.01 -9.62 -7.06
CA GLN A 36 -5.76 -8.21 -7.37
C GLN A 36 -5.33 -7.43 -6.13
N ILE A 37 -6.08 -7.57 -5.02
CA ILE A 37 -5.74 -6.83 -3.81
C ILE A 37 -4.47 -7.36 -3.16
N LEU A 38 -4.19 -8.66 -3.28
CA LEU A 38 -2.93 -9.23 -2.79
C LEU A 38 -1.75 -8.57 -3.50
N LYS A 39 -1.83 -8.47 -4.82
CA LYS A 39 -0.79 -7.85 -5.63
C LYS A 39 -0.59 -6.38 -5.28
N SER A 40 -1.67 -5.58 -5.31
CA SER A 40 -1.56 -4.14 -5.05
C SER A 40 -1.21 -3.84 -3.59
N GLY A 41 -1.86 -4.52 -2.66
CA GLY A 41 -1.67 -4.27 -1.22
C GLY A 41 -0.28 -4.61 -0.72
N THR A 42 0.36 -5.64 -1.27
CA THR A 42 1.74 -5.99 -0.91
C THR A 42 2.76 -5.16 -1.69
N SER A 43 2.37 -4.58 -2.83
CA SER A 43 3.27 -3.76 -3.65
C SER A 43 3.53 -2.38 -3.06
N ILE A 44 2.68 -1.89 -2.16
CA ILE A 44 2.90 -0.61 -1.49
C ILE A 44 4.25 -0.65 -0.77
N GLY A 45 4.42 -1.62 0.13
CA GLY A 45 5.66 -1.76 0.88
C GLY A 45 6.84 -2.21 0.03
N ALA A 46 6.60 -3.10 -0.94
CA ALA A 46 7.66 -3.59 -1.82
C ALA A 46 8.29 -2.44 -2.63
N ASN A 47 7.48 -1.54 -3.16
CA ASN A 47 8.00 -0.38 -3.91
C ASN A 47 8.66 0.64 -2.99
N TYR A 48 8.17 0.80 -1.77
CA TYR A 48 8.86 1.65 -0.80
C TYR A 48 10.26 1.10 -0.46
N CYS A 49 10.38 -0.22 -0.31
CA CYS A 49 11.70 -0.84 -0.08
C CYS A 49 12.66 -0.57 -1.23
N GLU A 50 12.16 -0.58 -2.47
CA GLU A 50 12.99 -0.22 -3.62
C GLU A 50 13.35 1.27 -3.61
N ALA A 51 12.44 2.13 -3.16
CA ALA A 51 12.71 3.56 -3.03
C ALA A 51 13.86 3.83 -2.06
N VAL A 52 13.89 3.12 -0.94
CA VAL A 52 14.96 3.25 0.07
C VAL A 52 16.32 2.90 -0.53
N CYS A 53 16.36 1.99 -1.51
CA CYS A 53 17.58 1.57 -2.20
C CYS A 53 17.80 2.31 -3.51
N ALA A 54 17.09 3.44 -3.73
CA ALA A 54 17.17 4.20 -4.97
C ALA A 54 18.57 4.78 -5.21
N GLU A 55 18.94 4.89 -6.48
CA GLU A 55 20.25 5.38 -6.90
C GLU A 55 20.38 6.89 -6.84
N SER A 56 19.26 7.61 -6.81
CA SER A 56 19.24 9.06 -6.81
C SER A 56 17.97 9.57 -6.13
N PRO A 57 17.92 10.85 -5.74
CA PRO A 57 16.67 11.45 -5.23
C PRO A 57 15.53 11.37 -6.22
N GLN A 58 15.79 11.54 -7.52
CA GLN A 58 14.77 11.43 -8.56
C GLN A 58 14.24 10.01 -8.64
N ASP A 59 15.11 9.01 -8.54
CA ASP A 59 14.69 7.60 -8.54
C ASP A 59 13.86 7.27 -7.28
N PHE A 60 14.24 7.83 -6.13
CA PHE A 60 13.43 7.71 -4.90
C PHE A 60 12.01 8.22 -5.13
N ILE A 61 11.87 9.43 -5.66
CA ILE A 61 10.57 10.06 -5.95
C ILE A 61 9.77 9.17 -6.91
N HIS A 62 10.42 8.64 -7.94
CA HIS A 62 9.78 7.77 -8.91
C HIS A 62 9.24 6.48 -8.25
N LYS A 63 10.07 5.81 -7.46
CA LYS A 63 9.67 4.58 -6.75
C LYS A 63 8.55 4.84 -5.75
N VAL A 64 8.60 5.95 -5.03
CA VAL A 64 7.52 6.35 -4.12
C VAL A 64 6.22 6.58 -4.91
N SER A 65 6.30 7.20 -6.09
CA SER A 65 5.10 7.43 -6.92
C SER A 65 4.45 6.11 -7.34
N ILE A 66 5.23 5.08 -7.61
CA ILE A 66 4.69 3.75 -7.90
C ILE A 66 3.98 3.17 -6.67
N SER A 67 4.58 3.31 -5.49
CA SER A 67 3.97 2.88 -4.23
C SER A 67 2.63 3.59 -3.99
N VAL A 68 2.55 4.90 -4.25
CA VAL A 68 1.33 5.69 -4.13
C VAL A 68 0.24 5.18 -5.08
N LYS A 69 0.60 4.85 -6.32
CA LYS A 69 -0.36 4.30 -7.29
C LYS A 69 -0.91 2.96 -6.80
N GLU A 70 -0.06 2.12 -6.23
CA GLU A 70 -0.50 0.85 -5.66
C GLU A 70 -1.45 1.05 -4.47
N ALA A 71 -1.21 2.08 -3.65
CA ALA A 71 -2.13 2.43 -2.57
C ALA A 71 -3.50 2.84 -3.09
N ASN A 72 -3.54 3.65 -4.16
CA ASN A 72 -4.79 4.04 -4.79
C ASN A 72 -5.55 2.84 -5.36
N GLU A 73 -4.85 1.92 -6.03
CA GLU A 73 -5.46 0.72 -6.56
C GLU A 73 -6.00 -0.16 -5.44
N THR A 74 -5.26 -0.29 -4.35
CA THR A 74 -5.68 -1.07 -3.18
C THR A 74 -6.95 -0.50 -2.57
N TYR A 75 -7.06 0.82 -2.46
CA TYR A 75 -8.25 1.48 -1.96
C TYR A 75 -9.48 1.14 -2.81
N TYR A 76 -9.32 1.14 -4.12
CA TYR A 76 -10.38 0.76 -5.06
C TYR A 76 -10.86 -0.67 -4.81
N TRP A 77 -9.93 -1.62 -4.66
CA TRP A 77 -10.32 -3.00 -4.37
C TRP A 77 -11.04 -3.15 -3.03
N LEU A 78 -10.64 -2.38 -2.00
CA LEU A 78 -11.33 -2.36 -0.72
C LEU A 78 -12.77 -1.87 -0.88
N ASP A 79 -12.98 -0.82 -1.68
CA ASP A 79 -14.32 -0.31 -1.97
C ASP A 79 -15.19 -1.37 -2.64
N LEU A 80 -14.67 -2.05 -3.65
CA LEU A 80 -15.41 -3.09 -4.35
C LEU A 80 -15.76 -4.26 -3.42
N LEU A 81 -14.80 -4.69 -2.61
CA LEU A 81 -15.03 -5.78 -1.66
C LEU A 81 -16.07 -5.42 -0.61
N HIS A 82 -16.06 -4.17 -0.16
CA HIS A 82 -17.04 -3.67 0.80
C HIS A 82 -18.45 -3.60 0.15
N ASP A 83 -18.55 -3.00 -1.01
CA ASP A 83 -19.83 -2.82 -1.70
C ASP A 83 -20.42 -4.15 -2.16
N SER A 84 -19.58 -5.15 -2.45
CA SER A 84 -20.02 -6.50 -2.83
C SER A 84 -20.23 -7.44 -1.63
N LYS A 85 -20.15 -6.91 -0.41
CA LYS A 85 -20.44 -7.63 0.84
C LYS A 85 -19.41 -8.67 1.28
N TYR A 86 -18.22 -8.67 0.69
CA TYR A 86 -17.13 -9.54 1.16
C TYR A 86 -16.40 -8.97 2.36
N LEU A 87 -16.51 -7.66 2.58
CA LEU A 87 -15.80 -6.95 3.64
C LEU A 87 -16.82 -6.16 4.45
N ASP A 88 -16.86 -6.37 5.77
CA ASP A 88 -17.80 -5.65 6.62
C ASP A 88 -17.34 -4.20 6.86
N ASN A 89 -18.22 -3.39 7.46
CA ASN A 89 -17.96 -1.96 7.68
C ASN A 89 -16.74 -1.71 8.57
N GLU A 90 -16.62 -2.48 9.63
CA GLU A 90 -15.53 -2.31 10.61
C GLU A 90 -14.18 -2.57 9.96
N ARG A 91 -14.05 -3.70 9.26
CA ARG A 91 -12.80 -4.09 8.61
C ARG A 91 -12.48 -3.17 7.43
N TYR A 92 -13.48 -2.77 6.67
CA TYR A 92 -13.31 -1.81 5.59
C TYR A 92 -12.76 -0.50 6.13
N THR A 93 -13.35 0.04 7.20
CA THR A 93 -12.89 1.29 7.82
C THR A 93 -11.44 1.15 8.31
N GLN A 94 -11.12 0.06 8.99
CA GLN A 94 -9.78 -0.19 9.48
C GLN A 94 -8.75 -0.22 8.35
N MET A 95 -8.99 -1.02 7.33
CA MET A 95 -8.04 -1.20 6.23
C MET A 95 -7.95 0.05 5.35
N SER A 96 -9.07 0.73 5.11
CA SER A 96 -9.08 1.99 4.35
C SER A 96 -8.27 3.07 5.07
N ASN A 97 -8.39 3.17 6.39
CA ASN A 97 -7.61 4.11 7.18
C ASN A 97 -6.11 3.81 7.10
N GLN A 98 -5.74 2.52 7.10
CA GLN A 98 -4.34 2.12 6.95
C GLN A 98 -3.77 2.57 5.59
N VAL A 99 -4.52 2.35 4.52
CA VAL A 99 -4.10 2.77 3.16
C VAL A 99 -4.00 4.28 3.08
N GLU A 100 -4.97 4.99 3.62
CA GLU A 100 -4.98 6.45 3.60
C GLU A 100 -3.77 7.02 4.34
N GLU A 101 -3.43 6.46 5.49
CA GLU A 101 -2.25 6.87 6.25
C GLU A 101 -0.97 6.63 5.46
N LEU A 102 -0.84 5.44 4.84
CA LEU A 102 0.32 5.14 3.99
C LEU A 102 0.42 6.09 2.82
N PHE A 103 -0.70 6.38 2.16
CA PHE A 103 -0.77 7.33 1.06
C PHE A 103 -0.22 8.70 1.47
N LYS A 104 -0.67 9.22 2.60
CA LYS A 104 -0.22 10.52 3.12
C LYS A 104 1.27 10.52 3.46
N MET A 105 1.74 9.47 4.12
CA MET A 105 3.15 9.36 4.52
C MET A 105 4.07 9.24 3.31
N LEU A 106 3.69 8.46 2.30
CA LEU A 106 4.45 8.31 1.07
C LEU A 106 4.57 9.63 0.31
N ASN A 107 3.45 10.32 0.15
CA ASN A 107 3.45 11.63 -0.51
C ASN A 107 4.28 12.64 0.25
N SER A 108 4.19 12.65 1.58
CA SER A 108 4.98 13.53 2.42
C SER A 108 6.48 13.28 2.26
N SER A 109 6.90 12.03 2.18
CA SER A 109 8.31 11.68 1.97
C SER A 109 8.82 12.18 0.61
N ALA A 110 8.00 12.05 -0.44
CA ALA A 110 8.35 12.54 -1.77
C ALA A 110 8.44 14.07 -1.81
N ILE A 111 7.52 14.76 -1.17
CA ILE A 111 7.52 16.22 -1.08
C ILE A 111 8.79 16.72 -0.40
N THR A 112 9.19 16.07 0.71
CA THR A 112 10.41 16.42 1.43
C THR A 112 11.64 16.34 0.52
N VAL A 113 11.77 15.26 -0.25
CA VAL A 113 12.89 15.09 -1.18
C VAL A 113 12.84 16.12 -2.30
N LYS A 114 11.65 16.40 -2.86
CA LYS A 114 11.48 17.41 -3.90
C LYS A 114 11.90 18.80 -3.41
N GLN A 115 11.55 19.14 -2.17
CA GLN A 115 11.94 20.43 -1.58
C GLN A 115 13.46 20.55 -1.43
N ARG A 116 14.13 19.45 -1.05
CA ARG A 116 15.59 19.44 -0.97
C ARG A 116 16.24 19.65 -2.34
N LEU A 117 15.66 19.08 -3.40
CA LEU A 117 16.15 19.24 -4.76
C LEU A 117 15.96 20.66 -5.29
N ALA A 118 14.96 21.40 -4.79
CA ALA A 118 14.67 22.77 -5.20
C ALA A 118 15.65 23.81 -4.59
N HIS A 119 16.43 23.39 -3.63
CA HIS A 119 17.44 24.21 -2.97
C HIS A 119 18.85 23.69 -3.30
#